data_9f4a6d6dae8b80bdeabe1b6c7fe317e4
#
_entry.id   9f4a6d6dae8b80bdeabe1b6c7fe317e4
#
_cell.length_a   1.000
_cell.length_b   1.000
_cell.length_c   1.000
_cell.angle_alpha   90.00
_cell.angle_beta   90.00
_cell.angle_gamma   90.00
#
_symmetry.space_group_name_H-M   'P 1'
#
loop_
_entity.id
_entity.type
_entity.pdbx_description
1 polymer ?
#
loop_
_entity_poly.entity_id
_entity_poly.type
_entity_poly.pdbx_seq_one_letter_code
_entity_poly.pdbx_strand_id
1 'polypeptide(L)'
;MLIEASRAGCDIVDGAVSSMSGLTSQPSLNALITSLQRDERCPQVPMAVMDELARYWAQVREMYAPFDPGIKSTSTDVYFHEIPGGQYSNLYQQAMKIGLSADELHAVTCRFHEVNDLLGDIVKVTPSSKVVGDLALFLQKMGL
;
A
#
# COMPACT_ATOMS: atom_id res chain seq x y z
N MET A 1 -12.12 9.60 -2.17
CA MET A 1 -11.59 9.34 -3.53
C MET A 1 -12.44 8.32 -4.28
N LEU A 2 -12.52 7.02 -3.92
CA LEU A 2 -13.28 6.01 -4.70
C LEU A 2 -14.77 6.34 -4.89
N ILE A 3 -15.43 6.89 -3.87
CA ILE A 3 -16.84 7.34 -3.96
C ILE A 3 -16.98 8.42 -5.04
N GLU A 4 -16.09 9.40 -5.04
CA GLU A 4 -16.13 10.48 -6.03
C GLU A 4 -15.75 9.99 -7.43
N ALA A 5 -14.84 9.02 -7.55
CA ALA A 5 -14.54 8.37 -8.82
C ALA A 5 -15.78 7.64 -9.37
N SER A 6 -16.50 6.90 -8.52
CA SER A 6 -17.76 6.25 -8.89
C SER A 6 -18.79 7.29 -9.37
N ARG A 7 -19.00 8.38 -8.63
CA ARG A 7 -19.92 9.46 -9.00
C ARG A 7 -19.54 10.16 -10.30
N ALA A 8 -18.24 10.26 -10.56
CA ALA A 8 -17.71 10.82 -11.81
C ALA A 8 -17.83 9.87 -13.02
N GLY A 9 -18.42 8.67 -12.85
CA GLY A 9 -18.68 7.73 -13.94
C GLY A 9 -17.69 6.55 -14.03
N CYS A 10 -16.81 6.37 -13.05
CA CYS A 10 -15.96 5.18 -13.01
C CYS A 10 -16.83 3.93 -12.72
N ASP A 11 -16.80 2.94 -13.61
CA ASP A 11 -17.64 1.74 -13.53
C ASP A 11 -17.04 0.69 -12.58
N ILE A 12 -15.72 0.67 -12.42
CA ILE A 12 -14.99 -0.32 -11.60
C ILE A 12 -14.04 0.42 -10.67
N VAL A 13 -14.12 0.13 -9.38
CA VAL A 13 -13.18 0.61 -8.38
C VAL A 13 -12.67 -0.55 -7.55
N ASP A 14 -11.37 -0.57 -7.30
CA ASP A 14 -10.72 -1.62 -6.54
C ASP A 14 -10.64 -1.29 -5.05
N GLY A 15 -10.84 -2.30 -4.22
CA GLY A 15 -10.70 -2.23 -2.78
C GLY A 15 -10.29 -3.57 -2.19
N ALA A 16 -10.09 -3.59 -0.88
CA ALA A 16 -9.79 -4.81 -0.13
C ALA A 16 -10.83 -5.06 0.96
N VAL A 17 -11.07 -6.32 1.32
CA VAL A 17 -11.89 -6.66 2.48
C VAL A 17 -11.35 -5.95 3.73
N SER A 18 -12.23 -5.51 4.64
CA SER A 18 -11.86 -4.58 5.73
C SER A 18 -10.65 -5.02 6.55
N SER A 19 -10.53 -6.30 6.87
CA SER A 19 -9.41 -6.86 7.63
C SER A 19 -8.06 -6.84 6.89
N MET A 20 -8.07 -6.71 5.56
CA MET A 20 -6.86 -6.65 4.70
C MET A 20 -6.68 -5.29 4.05
N SER A 21 -7.48 -4.30 4.43
CA SER A 21 -7.52 -2.97 3.83
C SER A 21 -6.64 -1.94 4.54
N GLY A 22 -6.47 -0.78 3.91
CA GLY A 22 -5.79 0.38 4.49
C GLY A 22 -4.26 0.32 4.37
N LEU A 23 -3.60 1.33 4.91
CA LEU A 23 -2.14 1.50 4.97
C LEU A 23 -1.47 1.29 3.59
N THR A 24 -0.70 0.23 3.41
CA THR A 24 -0.04 -0.12 2.14
C THR A 24 -0.95 -0.90 1.17
N SER A 25 -2.18 -1.26 1.60
CA SER A 25 -3.18 -1.95 0.79
C SER A 25 -4.18 -0.97 0.18
N GLN A 26 -5.32 -1.48 -0.28
CA GLN A 26 -6.40 -0.71 -0.89
C GLN A 26 -7.42 -0.21 0.16
N PRO A 27 -8.29 0.76 -0.18
CA PRO A 27 -9.40 1.16 0.67
C PRO A 27 -10.34 -0.01 1.02
N SER A 28 -11.03 0.10 2.17
CA SER A 28 -11.95 -0.93 2.63
C SER A 28 -13.21 -1.03 1.76
N LEU A 29 -13.45 -2.20 1.17
CA LEU A 29 -14.70 -2.51 0.46
C LEU A 29 -15.92 -2.45 1.38
N ASN A 30 -15.81 -2.96 2.61
CA ASN A 30 -16.92 -2.91 3.59
C ASN A 30 -17.33 -1.45 3.84
N ALA A 31 -16.37 -0.55 4.06
CA ALA A 31 -16.64 0.87 4.26
C ALA A 31 -17.20 1.54 3.00
N LEU A 32 -16.67 1.21 1.82
CA LEU A 32 -17.11 1.74 0.54
C LEU A 32 -18.58 1.36 0.27
N ILE A 33 -18.91 0.07 0.37
CA ILE A 33 -20.29 -0.44 0.14
C ILE A 33 -21.25 0.20 1.15
N THR A 34 -20.88 0.24 2.43
CA THR A 34 -21.72 0.87 3.47
C THR A 34 -21.95 2.36 3.19
N SER A 35 -20.93 3.08 2.72
CA SER A 35 -21.06 4.50 2.39
C SER A 35 -21.96 4.76 1.17
N LEU A 36 -22.09 3.77 0.28
CA LEU A 36 -22.92 3.84 -0.93
C LEU A 36 -24.31 3.24 -0.76
N GLN A 37 -24.71 2.75 0.42
CA GLN A 37 -26.00 2.04 0.63
C GLN A 37 -27.24 2.81 0.15
N ARG A 38 -27.19 4.14 0.10
CA ARG A 38 -28.28 5.01 -0.37
C ARG A 38 -28.01 5.61 -1.75
N ASP A 39 -26.96 5.17 -2.41
CA ASP A 39 -26.54 5.64 -3.73
C ASP A 39 -27.04 4.66 -4.81
N GLU A 40 -27.46 5.18 -5.96
CA GLU A 40 -27.92 4.36 -7.09
C GLU A 40 -26.82 3.43 -7.61
N ARG A 41 -25.57 3.78 -7.39
CA ARG A 41 -24.38 2.99 -7.77
C ARG A 41 -23.94 2.01 -6.69
N CYS A 42 -24.73 1.76 -5.66
CA CYS A 42 -24.40 0.81 -4.61
C CYS A 42 -24.27 -0.61 -5.17
N PRO A 43 -23.14 -1.30 -4.97
CA PRO A 43 -23.00 -2.70 -5.34
C PRO A 43 -24.02 -3.56 -4.58
N GLN A 44 -24.68 -4.50 -5.28
CA GLN A 44 -25.65 -5.42 -4.69
C GLN A 44 -24.94 -6.61 -4.02
N VAL A 45 -24.13 -6.32 -3.01
CA VAL A 45 -23.39 -7.33 -2.23
C VAL A 45 -23.95 -7.36 -0.81
N PRO A 46 -24.42 -8.53 -0.32
CA PRO A 46 -24.90 -8.66 1.06
C PRO A 46 -23.77 -8.38 2.06
N MET A 47 -23.96 -7.42 2.97
CA MET A 47 -22.97 -7.06 3.99
C MET A 47 -22.60 -8.25 4.90
N ALA A 48 -23.55 -9.17 5.18
CA ALA A 48 -23.27 -10.39 5.95
C ALA A 48 -22.16 -11.25 5.33
N VAL A 49 -22.11 -11.33 3.98
CA VAL A 49 -21.05 -12.04 3.26
C VAL A 49 -19.72 -11.30 3.41
N MET A 50 -19.74 -9.97 3.30
CA MET A 50 -18.54 -9.15 3.46
C MET A 50 -17.97 -9.25 4.89
N ASP A 51 -18.84 -9.31 5.89
CA ASP A 51 -18.44 -9.45 7.31
C ASP A 51 -17.90 -10.85 7.60
N GLU A 52 -18.47 -11.90 6.99
CA GLU A 52 -17.93 -13.26 7.08
C GLU A 52 -16.54 -13.36 6.46
N LEU A 53 -16.36 -12.82 5.26
CA LEU A 53 -15.05 -12.74 4.62
C LEU A 53 -14.04 -11.93 5.46
N ALA A 54 -14.49 -10.84 6.06
CA ALA A 54 -13.64 -10.02 6.92
C ALA A 54 -13.15 -10.80 8.15
N ARG A 55 -14.03 -11.58 8.78
CA ARG A 55 -13.67 -12.44 9.93
C ARG A 55 -12.66 -13.52 9.53
N TYR A 56 -12.90 -14.20 8.41
CA TYR A 56 -11.97 -15.18 7.87
C TYR A 56 -10.59 -14.58 7.62
N TRP A 57 -10.54 -13.49 6.86
CA TRP A 57 -9.28 -12.86 6.49
C TRP A 57 -8.57 -12.18 7.68
N ALA A 58 -9.29 -11.79 8.74
CA ALA A 58 -8.66 -11.33 9.98
C ALA A 58 -7.80 -12.42 10.63
N GLN A 59 -8.29 -13.66 10.66
CA GLN A 59 -7.53 -14.80 11.17
C GLN A 59 -6.32 -15.15 10.27
N VAL A 60 -6.55 -15.14 8.96
CA VAL A 60 -5.47 -15.39 7.99
C VAL A 60 -4.37 -14.32 8.10
N ARG A 61 -4.75 -13.04 8.33
CA ARG A 61 -3.78 -11.94 8.47
C ARG A 61 -2.79 -12.17 9.61
N GLU A 62 -3.19 -12.81 10.70
CA GLU A 62 -2.29 -13.13 11.81
C GLU A 62 -1.10 -14.00 11.36
N MET A 63 -1.32 -14.89 10.39
CA MET A 63 -0.26 -15.72 9.81
C MET A 63 0.78 -14.90 9.04
N TYR A 64 0.38 -13.73 8.53
CA TYR A 64 1.23 -12.81 7.78
C TYR A 64 1.84 -11.70 8.65
N ALA A 65 1.56 -11.67 9.95
CA ALA A 65 2.09 -10.67 10.86
C ALA A 65 3.63 -10.47 10.77
N PRO A 66 4.45 -11.53 10.57
CA PRO A 66 5.89 -11.37 10.39
C PRO A 66 6.31 -10.56 9.14
N PHE A 67 5.40 -10.41 8.18
CA PHE A 67 5.63 -9.67 6.93
C PHE A 67 5.00 -8.27 6.94
N ASP A 68 4.26 -7.93 8.00
CA ASP A 68 3.63 -6.62 8.15
C ASP A 68 4.71 -5.58 8.49
N PRO A 69 4.81 -4.46 7.76
CA PRO A 69 5.77 -3.40 8.05
C PRO A 69 5.47 -2.63 9.35
N GLY A 70 4.42 -3.00 10.08
CA GLY A 70 4.10 -2.43 11.40
C GLY A 70 3.53 -1.01 11.36
N ILE A 71 3.11 -0.53 10.19
CA ILE A 71 2.48 0.80 10.05
C ILE A 71 1.15 0.79 10.77
N LYS A 72 0.96 1.72 11.72
CA LYS A 72 -0.25 1.77 12.57
C LYS A 72 -1.26 2.84 12.16
N SER A 73 -0.83 3.80 11.35
CA SER A 73 -1.66 4.93 10.92
C SER A 73 -1.26 5.39 9.52
N THR A 74 -2.17 6.09 8.85
CA THR A 74 -1.86 6.79 7.62
C THR A 74 -0.96 8.00 7.92
N SER A 75 0.00 8.28 7.02
CA SER A 75 0.83 9.47 7.07
C SER A 75 0.83 10.18 5.71
N THR A 76 1.38 11.37 5.66
CA THR A 76 1.61 12.11 4.41
C THR A 76 2.95 11.79 3.76
N ASP A 77 3.76 10.94 4.37
CA ASP A 77 5.10 10.59 3.90
C ASP A 77 5.10 10.00 2.50
N VAL A 78 4.01 9.33 2.12
CA VAL A 78 3.81 8.80 0.77
C VAL A 78 3.91 9.88 -0.31
N TYR A 79 3.50 11.11 -0.01
CA TYR A 79 3.61 12.22 -0.94
C TYR A 79 5.03 12.76 -1.06
N PHE A 80 5.88 12.43 -0.09
CA PHE A 80 7.29 12.79 -0.10
C PHE A 80 8.15 11.73 -0.81
N HIS A 81 8.07 10.47 -0.36
CA HIS A 81 8.90 9.40 -0.92
C HIS A 81 8.29 8.75 -2.17
N GLU A 82 6.98 8.92 -2.41
CA GLU A 82 6.22 8.43 -3.57
C GLU A 82 6.31 6.91 -3.81
N ILE A 83 6.64 6.13 -2.78
CA ILE A 83 6.76 4.69 -2.87
C ILE A 83 5.36 4.07 -2.90
N PRO A 84 4.99 3.30 -3.95
CA PRO A 84 3.73 2.57 -3.97
C PRO A 84 3.62 1.62 -2.77
N GLY A 85 2.41 1.49 -2.18
CA GLY A 85 2.22 0.72 -0.94
C GLY A 85 2.76 -0.72 -0.99
N GLY A 86 2.50 -1.45 -2.08
CA GLY A 86 3.06 -2.79 -2.29
C GLY A 86 4.59 -2.80 -2.40
N GLN A 87 5.18 -1.78 -3.02
CA GLN A 87 6.63 -1.63 -3.08
C GLN A 87 7.22 -1.30 -1.70
N TYR A 88 6.54 -0.49 -0.89
CA TYR A 88 6.98 -0.20 0.48
C TYR A 88 7.08 -1.48 1.32
N SER A 89 6.06 -2.34 1.27
CA SER A 89 6.07 -3.62 1.99
C SER A 89 7.23 -4.53 1.54
N ASN A 90 7.51 -4.58 0.25
CA ASN A 90 8.64 -5.34 -0.30
C ASN A 90 9.99 -4.75 0.14
N LEU A 91 10.13 -3.42 0.06
CA LEU A 91 11.34 -2.70 0.47
C LEU A 91 11.64 -2.92 1.96
N TYR A 92 10.61 -2.87 2.80
CA TYR A 92 10.72 -3.20 4.22
C TYR A 92 11.31 -4.60 4.43
N GLN A 93 10.75 -5.62 3.76
CA GLN A 93 11.23 -7.00 3.88
C GLN A 93 12.66 -7.17 3.36
N GLN A 94 13.01 -6.50 2.28
CA GLN A 94 14.37 -6.51 1.73
C GLN A 94 15.36 -5.85 2.70
N ALA A 95 15.01 -4.70 3.27
CA ALA A 95 15.83 -3.99 4.26
C ALA A 95 16.08 -4.86 5.50
N MET A 96 15.04 -5.48 6.05
CA MET A 96 15.16 -6.38 7.21
C MET A 96 16.07 -7.58 6.91
N LYS A 97 15.96 -8.18 5.73
CA LYS A 97 16.81 -9.32 5.32
C LYS A 97 18.30 -8.98 5.24
N ILE A 98 18.65 -7.76 4.89
CA ILE A 98 20.03 -7.30 4.82
C ILE A 98 20.51 -6.64 6.13
N GLY A 99 19.67 -6.67 7.18
CA GLY A 99 20.00 -6.24 8.53
C GLY A 99 19.93 -4.74 8.78
N LEU A 100 19.18 -3.98 7.96
CA LEU A 100 18.98 -2.55 8.20
C LEU A 100 18.04 -2.30 9.39
N SER A 101 18.36 -1.28 10.17
CA SER A 101 17.52 -0.76 11.25
C SER A 101 16.33 0.05 10.71
N ALA A 102 15.40 0.42 11.59
CA ALA A 102 14.27 1.29 11.25
C ALA A 102 14.72 2.67 10.76
N ASP A 103 15.78 3.24 11.37
CA ASP A 103 16.32 4.54 10.97
C ASP A 103 16.98 4.47 9.57
N GLU A 104 17.69 3.39 9.30
CA GLU A 104 18.27 3.14 7.98
C GLU A 104 17.19 2.89 6.92
N LEU A 105 16.07 2.25 7.27
CA LEU A 105 14.93 2.11 6.38
C LEU A 105 14.33 3.48 6.02
N HIS A 106 14.22 4.39 7.00
CA HIS A 106 13.78 5.75 6.71
C HIS A 106 14.74 6.46 5.73
N ALA A 107 16.05 6.31 5.91
CA ALA A 107 17.04 6.82 4.97
C ALA A 107 16.84 6.23 3.56
N VAL A 108 16.52 4.93 3.45
CA VAL A 108 16.19 4.30 2.15
C VAL A 108 14.96 4.93 1.51
N THR A 109 13.93 5.29 2.28
CA THR A 109 12.73 5.95 1.71
C THR A 109 13.05 7.34 1.15
N CYS A 110 13.90 8.12 1.82
CA CYS A 110 14.40 9.38 1.29
C CYS A 110 15.23 9.17 0.01
N ARG A 111 16.11 8.18 0.05
CA ARG A 111 16.96 7.81 -1.10
C ARG A 111 16.13 7.31 -2.31
N PHE A 112 15.00 6.69 -2.07
CA PHE A 112 14.10 6.25 -3.15
C PHE A 112 13.62 7.44 -4.01
N HIS A 113 13.26 8.55 -3.36
CA HIS A 113 12.88 9.78 -4.06
C HIS A 113 14.04 10.33 -4.89
N GLU A 114 15.25 10.49 -4.29
CA GLU A 114 16.45 10.95 -4.96
C GLU A 114 16.81 10.09 -6.19
N VAL A 115 16.71 8.76 -6.05
CA VAL A 115 16.97 7.82 -7.15
C VAL A 115 15.93 7.95 -8.26
N ASN A 116 14.67 8.16 -7.91
CA ASN A 116 13.62 8.38 -8.90
C ASN A 116 13.86 9.65 -9.72
N ASP A 117 14.26 10.73 -9.07
CA ASP A 117 14.65 12.00 -9.72
C ASP A 117 15.86 11.80 -10.64
N LEU A 118 16.89 11.09 -10.16
CA LEU A 118 18.08 10.76 -10.94
C LEU A 118 17.73 9.98 -12.23
N LEU A 119 16.72 9.12 -12.16
CA LEU A 119 16.26 8.33 -13.30
C LEU A 119 15.26 9.09 -14.21
N GLY A 120 14.96 10.35 -13.91
CA GLY A 120 14.08 11.20 -14.71
C GLY A 120 12.60 11.05 -14.34
N ASP A 121 12.29 10.81 -13.06
CA ASP A 121 10.94 10.68 -12.53
C ASP A 121 10.10 9.64 -13.31
N ILE A 122 10.62 8.43 -13.36
CA ILE A 122 9.98 7.34 -14.09
C ILE A 122 8.67 6.90 -13.43
N VAL A 123 7.71 6.44 -14.23
CA VAL A 123 6.45 5.91 -13.73
C VAL A 123 6.70 4.70 -12.82
N LYS A 124 6.23 4.81 -11.57
CA LYS A 124 6.43 3.80 -10.52
C LYS A 124 5.41 2.66 -10.62
N VAL A 125 5.61 1.81 -11.60
CA VAL A 125 4.83 0.58 -11.83
C VAL A 125 5.79 -0.60 -12.03
N THR A 126 5.36 -1.83 -11.77
CA THR A 126 6.21 -3.01 -12.00
C THR A 126 6.62 -3.12 -13.48
N PRO A 127 7.93 -3.27 -13.79
CA PRO A 127 9.07 -3.50 -12.90
C PRO A 127 9.84 -2.24 -12.45
N SER A 128 9.52 -1.05 -12.93
CA SER A 128 10.30 0.17 -12.71
C SER A 128 10.40 0.55 -11.22
N SER A 129 9.30 0.47 -10.46
CA SER A 129 9.29 0.73 -9.02
C SER A 129 10.26 -0.17 -8.25
N LYS A 130 10.42 -1.43 -8.71
CA LYS A 130 11.39 -2.36 -8.12
C LYS A 130 12.82 -1.92 -8.41
N VAL A 131 13.12 -1.48 -9.62
CA VAL A 131 14.47 -1.01 -10.00
C VAL A 131 14.88 0.19 -9.15
N VAL A 132 13.98 1.17 -8.96
CA VAL A 132 14.23 2.32 -8.09
C VAL A 132 14.52 1.87 -6.65
N GLY A 133 13.68 0.97 -6.12
CA GLY A 133 13.85 0.46 -4.75
C GLY A 133 15.14 -0.33 -4.55
N ASP A 134 15.49 -1.21 -5.47
CA ASP A 134 16.72 -1.99 -5.41
C ASP A 134 17.96 -1.08 -5.47
N LEU A 135 17.94 -0.03 -6.32
CA LEU A 135 19.03 0.92 -6.41
C LEU A 135 19.14 1.79 -5.14
N ALA A 136 18.02 2.25 -4.58
CA ALA A 136 18.01 2.99 -3.32
C ALA A 136 18.60 2.18 -2.17
N LEU A 137 18.21 0.89 -2.04
CA LEU A 137 18.79 -0.03 -1.06
C LEU A 137 20.30 -0.24 -1.27
N PHE A 138 20.72 -0.42 -2.52
CA PHE A 138 22.13 -0.61 -2.85
C PHE A 138 22.97 0.60 -2.47
N LEU A 139 22.54 1.81 -2.86
CA LEU A 139 23.26 3.04 -2.54
C LEU A 139 23.33 3.28 -1.02
N GLN A 140 22.23 3.05 -0.30
CA GLN A 140 22.20 3.16 1.16
C GLN A 140 23.19 2.20 1.81
N LYS A 141 23.25 0.95 1.35
CA LYS A 141 24.18 -0.06 1.88
C LYS A 141 25.64 0.26 1.61
N MET A 142 25.92 0.92 0.48
CA MET A 142 27.29 1.30 0.09
C MET A 142 27.74 2.62 0.75
N GLY A 143 26.85 3.33 1.43
CA GLY A 143 27.13 4.65 2.01
C GLY A 143 27.35 5.75 0.98
N LEU A 144 26.72 5.63 -0.19
CA LEU A 144 26.84 6.57 -1.33
C LEU A 144 25.70 7.56 -1.33
#